data_ea53868f1b52d216502956b2c11a6751
#
_entry.id   ea53868f1b52d216502956b2c11a6751
#
_cell.length_a   1.000
_cell.length_b   1.000
_cell.length_c   1.000
_cell.angle_alpha   90.00
_cell.angle_beta   90.00
_cell.angle_gamma   90.00
#
_symmetry.space_group_name_H-M   'P 1'
#
loop_
_entity.id
_entity.type
_entity.pdbx_description
1 polymer ?
#
loop_
_entity_poly.entity_id
_entity_poly.type
_entity_poly.pdbx_seq_one_letter_code
_entity_poly.pdbx_strand_id
1 'polypeptide(L)'
;MVYTLTTPNGYGYVVLIALGGIPLLSNIQGNVVTFLRKPANVPYPNAYASHEQAKENQDAYKFNCAQRAHANLLENMPQTMATMLFAGLEYPTVTAALGLGWLLARSLYAFGYIKYNKRYSLGGGAFWLCQGGLWALSCATALKML
;
A
#
# COMPACT_ATOMS: atom_id res chain seq x y z
N MET A 1 -25.71 17.11 -22.86
CA MET A 1 -26.21 16.77 -21.51
C MET A 1 -25.06 17.07 -20.54
N VAL A 2 -25.25 17.99 -19.58
CA VAL A 2 -24.22 18.32 -18.59
C VAL A 2 -24.53 17.52 -17.33
N TYR A 3 -23.62 16.63 -16.94
CA TYR A 3 -23.71 15.91 -15.67
C TYR A 3 -23.00 16.72 -14.58
N THR A 4 -23.70 17.08 -13.52
CA THR A 4 -23.11 17.70 -12.34
C THR A 4 -22.94 16.65 -11.26
N LEU A 5 -21.68 16.35 -10.90
CA LEU A 5 -21.35 15.47 -9.79
C LEU A 5 -21.14 16.33 -8.54
N THR A 6 -22.05 16.22 -7.57
CA THR A 6 -21.90 16.88 -6.27
C THR A 6 -21.13 15.95 -5.33
N THR A 7 -19.97 16.39 -4.88
CA THR A 7 -19.13 15.64 -3.93
C THR A 7 -19.06 16.38 -2.58
N PRO A 8 -18.91 15.69 -1.44
CA PRO A 8 -18.78 16.33 -0.15
C PRO A 8 -17.46 17.11 -0.04
N ASN A 9 -17.46 18.15 0.80
CA ASN A 9 -16.26 18.94 1.06
C ASN A 9 -15.12 18.05 1.57
N GLY A 10 -13.93 18.22 0.97
CA GLY A 10 -12.75 17.43 1.32
C GLY A 10 -12.62 16.08 0.60
N TYR A 11 -13.61 15.66 -0.21
CA TYR A 11 -13.53 14.43 -0.98
C TYR A 11 -12.34 14.39 -1.94
N GLY A 12 -11.92 15.57 -2.46
CA GLY A 12 -10.73 15.69 -3.29
C GLY A 12 -9.44 15.14 -2.64
N TYR A 13 -9.30 15.27 -1.31
CA TYR A 13 -8.17 14.68 -0.58
C TYR A 13 -8.21 13.16 -0.59
N VAL A 14 -9.40 12.56 -0.49
CA VAL A 14 -9.58 11.11 -0.60
C VAL A 14 -9.13 10.62 -1.99
N VAL A 15 -9.59 11.29 -3.04
CA VAL A 15 -9.23 10.98 -4.42
C VAL A 15 -7.72 11.13 -4.65
N LEU A 16 -7.12 12.22 -4.16
CA LEU A 16 -5.68 12.47 -4.29
C LEU A 16 -4.85 11.38 -3.61
N ILE A 17 -5.24 10.92 -2.43
CA ILE A 17 -4.53 9.86 -1.72
C ILE A 17 -4.76 8.51 -2.40
N ALA A 18 -6.01 8.17 -2.72
CA ALA A 18 -6.38 6.88 -3.29
C ALA A 18 -5.82 6.69 -4.70
N LEU A 19 -5.97 7.68 -5.59
CA LEU A 19 -5.60 7.56 -7.01
C LEU A 19 -4.24 8.20 -7.34
N GLY A 20 -3.68 9.01 -6.45
CA GLY A 20 -2.34 9.59 -6.60
C GLY A 20 -1.32 8.94 -5.67
N GLY A 21 -1.50 9.08 -4.35
CA GLY A 21 -0.52 8.66 -3.35
C GLY A 21 -0.26 7.14 -3.33
N ILE A 22 -1.31 6.32 -3.37
CA ILE A 22 -1.18 4.85 -3.33
C ILE A 22 -0.47 4.31 -4.59
N PRO A 23 -0.87 4.67 -5.82
CA PRO A 23 -0.15 4.25 -7.02
C PRO A 23 1.29 4.78 -7.06
N LEU A 24 1.54 5.99 -6.60
CA LEU A 24 2.90 6.54 -6.51
C LEU A 24 3.78 5.70 -5.58
N LEU A 25 3.27 5.32 -4.39
CA LEU A 25 3.99 4.43 -3.47
C LEU A 25 4.29 3.08 -4.13
N SER A 26 3.33 2.52 -4.88
CA SER A 26 3.52 1.27 -5.63
C SER A 26 4.64 1.40 -6.66
N ASN A 27 4.67 2.50 -7.42
CA ASN A 27 5.72 2.77 -8.39
C ASN A 27 7.09 2.90 -7.71
N ILE A 28 7.19 3.63 -6.59
CA ILE A 28 8.43 3.77 -5.82
C ILE A 28 8.94 2.40 -5.35
N GLN A 29 8.07 1.56 -4.77
CA GLN A 29 8.46 0.23 -4.32
C GLN A 29 8.89 -0.68 -5.48
N GLY A 30 8.21 -0.63 -6.63
CA GLY A 30 8.60 -1.35 -7.84
C GLY A 30 10.01 -0.94 -8.33
N ASN A 31 10.31 0.35 -8.31
CA ASN A 31 11.66 0.83 -8.64
C ASN A 31 12.72 0.34 -7.65
N VAL A 32 12.42 0.34 -6.34
CA VAL A 32 13.33 -0.22 -5.32
C VAL A 32 13.62 -1.70 -5.60
N VAL A 33 12.61 -2.49 -5.93
CA VAL A 33 12.79 -3.89 -6.34
C VAL A 33 13.71 -4.01 -7.55
N THR A 34 13.49 -3.18 -8.58
CA THR A 34 14.32 -3.16 -9.79
C THR A 34 15.79 -2.86 -9.48
N PHE A 35 16.07 -1.86 -8.62
CA PHE A 35 17.43 -1.51 -8.21
C PHE A 35 18.12 -2.62 -7.41
N LEU A 36 17.39 -3.33 -6.56
CA LEU A 36 17.94 -4.40 -5.73
C LEU A 36 18.17 -5.70 -6.53
N ARG A 37 17.55 -5.86 -7.68
CA ARG A 37 17.67 -7.07 -8.52
C ARG A 37 19.09 -7.32 -9.02
N LYS A 38 19.80 -6.28 -9.44
CA LYS A 38 21.15 -6.40 -10.01
C LYS A 38 22.17 -6.91 -8.97
N PRO A 39 22.33 -6.28 -7.79
CA PRO A 39 23.23 -6.81 -6.75
C PRO A 39 22.81 -8.19 -6.23
N ALA A 40 21.53 -8.51 -6.24
CA ALA A 40 21.01 -9.82 -5.88
C ALA A 40 21.33 -10.93 -6.91
N ASN A 41 21.78 -10.56 -8.11
CA ASN A 41 22.05 -11.48 -9.23
C ASN A 41 20.84 -12.37 -9.57
N VAL A 42 19.63 -11.77 -9.63
CA VAL A 42 18.38 -12.46 -9.97
C VAL A 42 17.93 -12.03 -11.35
N PRO A 43 18.21 -12.81 -12.41
CA PRO A 43 17.82 -12.44 -13.77
C PRO A 43 16.31 -12.56 -13.98
N TYR A 44 15.78 -11.79 -14.91
CA TYR A 44 14.42 -11.99 -15.41
C TYR A 44 14.33 -13.35 -16.12
N PRO A 45 13.19 -14.07 -16.05
CA PRO A 45 11.90 -13.68 -15.47
C PRO A 45 11.70 -14.02 -13.99
N ASN A 46 12.75 -14.40 -13.26
CA ASN A 46 12.62 -14.85 -11.87
C ASN A 46 12.07 -13.72 -10.98
N ALA A 47 10.94 -14.00 -10.31
CA ALA A 47 10.33 -13.06 -9.37
C ALA A 47 11.11 -12.96 -8.05
N TYR A 48 11.74 -14.06 -7.61
CA TYR A 48 12.50 -14.16 -6.36
C TYR A 48 13.84 -14.87 -6.59
N ALA A 49 14.81 -14.59 -5.72
CA ALA A 49 15.98 -15.45 -5.55
C ALA A 49 15.56 -16.77 -4.90
N SER A 50 16.26 -17.88 -5.25
CA SER A 50 16.04 -19.16 -4.60
C SER A 50 16.37 -19.11 -3.10
N HIS A 51 15.92 -20.14 -2.36
CA HIS A 51 16.21 -20.23 -0.93
C HIS A 51 17.73 -20.37 -0.67
N GLU A 52 18.41 -21.18 -1.46
CA GLU A 52 19.86 -21.38 -1.40
C GLU A 52 20.58 -20.06 -1.68
N GLN A 53 20.23 -19.41 -2.77
CA GLN A 53 20.80 -18.10 -3.14
C GLN A 53 20.60 -17.04 -2.07
N ALA A 54 19.40 -16.98 -1.46
CA ALA A 54 19.11 -16.03 -0.39
C ALA A 54 19.82 -16.36 0.95
N LYS A 55 20.21 -17.63 1.17
CA LYS A 55 21.05 -18.02 2.32
C LYS A 55 22.51 -17.57 2.17
N GLU A 56 23.04 -17.68 0.97
CA GLU A 56 24.45 -17.40 0.69
C GLU A 56 24.72 -15.94 0.37
N ASN A 57 23.71 -15.21 -0.14
CA ASN A 57 23.82 -13.82 -0.58
C ASN A 57 22.82 -12.92 0.16
N GLN A 58 23.34 -12.02 1.00
CA GLN A 58 22.55 -11.04 1.75
C GLN A 58 21.73 -10.11 0.82
N ASP A 59 22.27 -9.73 -0.35
CA ASP A 59 21.55 -8.89 -1.30
C ASP A 59 20.39 -9.63 -1.95
N ALA A 60 20.52 -10.94 -2.20
CA ALA A 60 19.44 -11.78 -2.67
C ALA A 60 18.30 -11.91 -1.62
N TYR A 61 18.65 -12.05 -0.35
CA TYR A 61 17.67 -12.05 0.74
C TYR A 61 16.95 -10.70 0.84
N LYS A 62 17.69 -9.59 0.79
CA LYS A 62 17.14 -8.23 0.82
C LYS A 62 16.24 -7.94 -0.37
N PHE A 63 16.62 -8.41 -1.57
CA PHE A 63 15.78 -8.36 -2.77
C PHE A 63 14.45 -9.10 -2.54
N ASN A 64 14.48 -10.32 -1.99
CA ASN A 64 13.28 -11.09 -1.68
C ASN A 64 12.37 -10.35 -0.68
N CYS A 65 12.93 -9.67 0.33
CA CYS A 65 12.17 -8.83 1.26
C CYS A 65 11.49 -7.66 0.53
N ALA A 66 12.20 -6.98 -0.37
CA ALA A 66 11.66 -5.87 -1.15
C ALA A 66 10.54 -6.35 -2.09
N GLN A 67 10.78 -7.44 -2.80
CA GLN A 67 9.79 -8.04 -3.70
C GLN A 67 8.53 -8.47 -2.95
N ARG A 68 8.67 -9.09 -1.76
CA ARG A 68 7.51 -9.48 -0.93
C ARG A 68 6.77 -8.27 -0.35
N ALA A 69 7.49 -7.21 0.03
CA ALA A 69 6.88 -5.97 0.50
C ALA A 69 6.02 -5.33 -0.61
N HIS A 70 6.56 -5.25 -1.84
CA HIS A 70 5.85 -4.72 -2.99
C HIS A 70 4.65 -5.59 -3.38
N ALA A 71 4.81 -6.91 -3.48
CA ALA A 71 3.71 -7.84 -3.76
C ALA A 71 2.58 -7.69 -2.74
N ASN A 72 2.91 -7.60 -1.44
CA ASN A 72 1.92 -7.40 -0.39
C ASN A 72 1.22 -6.03 -0.46
N LEU A 73 1.89 -4.98 -0.95
CA LEU A 73 1.23 -3.71 -1.27
C LEU A 73 0.21 -3.90 -2.37
N LEU A 74 0.58 -4.53 -3.50
CA LEU A 74 -0.30 -4.77 -4.65
C LEU A 74 -1.53 -5.61 -4.27
N GLU A 75 -1.36 -6.65 -3.42
CA GLU A 75 -2.45 -7.48 -2.90
C GLU A 75 -3.50 -6.65 -2.13
N ASN A 76 -3.09 -5.60 -1.43
CA ASN A 76 -3.97 -4.79 -0.57
C ASN A 76 -4.44 -3.48 -1.23
N MET A 77 -3.73 -3.01 -2.24
CA MET A 77 -3.99 -1.72 -2.89
C MET A 77 -5.43 -1.60 -3.45
N PRO A 78 -5.98 -2.57 -4.21
CA PRO A 78 -7.31 -2.42 -4.79
C PRO A 78 -8.41 -2.25 -3.74
N GLN A 79 -8.39 -3.07 -2.69
CA GLN A 79 -9.39 -2.98 -1.62
C GLN A 79 -9.28 -1.65 -0.85
N THR A 80 -8.06 -1.16 -0.59
CA THR A 80 -7.85 0.11 0.10
C THR A 80 -8.40 1.27 -0.72
N MET A 81 -8.07 1.32 -2.02
CA MET A 81 -8.56 2.36 -2.94
C MET A 81 -10.09 2.33 -3.03
N ALA A 82 -10.68 1.15 -3.22
CA ALA A 82 -12.14 1.00 -3.32
C ALA A 82 -12.85 1.45 -2.02
N THR A 83 -12.37 1.00 -0.86
CA THR A 83 -12.97 1.40 0.43
C THR A 83 -12.78 2.89 0.72
N MET A 84 -11.65 3.48 0.35
CA MET A 84 -11.44 4.93 0.47
C MET A 84 -12.42 5.73 -0.38
N LEU A 85 -12.52 5.40 -1.66
CA LEU A 85 -13.41 6.11 -2.58
C LEU A 85 -14.87 6.01 -2.14
N PHE A 86 -15.28 4.85 -1.65
CA PHE A 86 -16.65 4.64 -1.20
C PHE A 86 -16.94 5.30 0.16
N ALA A 87 -16.11 5.05 1.18
CA ALA A 87 -16.28 5.66 2.51
C ALA A 87 -16.17 7.18 2.47
N GLY A 88 -15.34 7.72 1.57
CA GLY A 88 -15.14 9.16 1.40
C GLY A 88 -16.37 9.92 0.92
N LEU A 89 -17.36 9.24 0.32
CA LEU A 89 -18.63 9.86 -0.07
C LEU A 89 -19.41 10.39 1.14
N GLU A 90 -19.28 9.76 2.30
CA GLU A 90 -19.97 10.15 3.52
C GLU A 90 -19.02 10.74 4.57
N TYR A 91 -17.79 10.22 4.68
CA TYR A 91 -16.81 10.57 5.72
C TYR A 91 -15.46 11.04 5.13
N PRO A 92 -15.42 12.12 4.31
CA PRO A 92 -14.23 12.46 3.53
C PRO A 92 -13.00 12.75 4.39
N THR A 93 -13.13 13.54 5.46
CA THR A 93 -12.01 13.94 6.31
C THR A 93 -11.37 12.74 7.04
N VAL A 94 -12.20 11.90 7.67
CA VAL A 94 -11.73 10.73 8.41
C VAL A 94 -11.11 9.71 7.46
N THR A 95 -11.75 9.49 6.30
CA THR A 95 -11.24 8.60 5.25
C THR A 95 -9.89 9.06 4.71
N ALA A 96 -9.73 10.37 4.47
CA ALA A 96 -8.45 10.93 4.03
C ALA A 96 -7.35 10.74 5.10
N ALA A 97 -7.67 10.96 6.38
CA ALA A 97 -6.74 10.76 7.49
C ALA A 97 -6.31 9.27 7.60
N LEU A 98 -7.26 8.33 7.52
CA LEU A 98 -6.97 6.89 7.53
C LEU A 98 -6.15 6.47 6.30
N GLY A 99 -6.46 7.00 5.11
CA GLY A 99 -5.70 6.76 3.89
C GLY A 99 -4.26 7.24 3.98
N LEU A 100 -4.03 8.42 4.53
CA LEU A 100 -2.70 8.96 4.77
C LEU A 100 -1.93 8.10 5.80
N GLY A 101 -2.59 7.74 6.90
CA GLY A 101 -2.03 6.82 7.90
C GLY A 101 -1.65 5.47 7.31
N TRP A 102 -2.49 4.92 6.43
CA TRP A 102 -2.21 3.68 5.70
C TRP A 102 -0.96 3.82 4.80
N LEU A 103 -0.85 4.91 4.03
CA LEU A 103 0.32 5.19 3.19
C LEU A 103 1.62 5.26 4.01
N LEU A 104 1.61 5.98 5.13
CA LEU A 104 2.76 6.11 6.01
C LEU A 104 3.15 4.74 6.61
N ALA A 105 2.17 3.99 7.13
CA ALA A 105 2.41 2.67 7.71
C ALA A 105 2.94 1.66 6.66
N ARG A 106 2.45 1.72 5.41
CA ARG A 106 2.97 0.91 4.30
C ARG A 106 4.39 1.27 3.91
N SER A 107 4.73 2.55 3.94
CA SER A 107 6.10 3.02 3.70
C SER A 107 7.05 2.50 4.78
N LEU A 108 6.65 2.61 6.05
CA LEU A 108 7.42 2.07 7.19
C LEU A 108 7.55 0.54 7.12
N TYR A 109 6.48 -0.16 6.73
CA TYR A 109 6.50 -1.61 6.52
C TYR A 109 7.56 -2.02 5.48
N ALA A 110 7.54 -1.41 4.30
CA ALA A 110 8.47 -1.74 3.23
C ALA A 110 9.92 -1.40 3.64
N PHE A 111 10.14 -0.20 4.17
CA PHE A 111 11.46 0.23 4.63
C PHE A 111 12.01 -0.69 5.72
N GLY A 112 11.22 -0.98 6.74
CA GLY A 112 11.62 -1.83 7.84
C GLY A 112 11.90 -3.27 7.42
N TYR A 113 11.08 -3.82 6.51
CA TYR A 113 11.28 -5.17 5.99
C TYR A 113 12.58 -5.28 5.19
N ILE A 114 12.89 -4.29 4.35
CA ILE A 114 14.10 -4.27 3.53
C ILE A 114 15.34 -4.04 4.40
N LYS A 115 15.27 -3.11 5.36
CA LYS A 115 16.43 -2.70 6.17
C LYS A 115 16.79 -3.70 7.27
N TYR A 116 15.77 -4.22 7.97
CA TYR A 116 15.96 -5.06 9.16
C TYR A 116 15.67 -6.53 8.93
N ASN A 117 15.25 -6.92 7.71
CA ASN A 117 14.85 -8.29 7.36
C ASN A 117 13.72 -8.84 8.25
N LYS A 118 12.93 -7.96 8.87
CA LYS A 118 11.83 -8.31 9.78
C LYS A 118 10.53 -7.65 9.31
N ARG A 119 9.55 -8.48 8.96
CA ARG A 119 8.28 -8.09 8.34
C ARG A 119 7.52 -7.00 9.08
N TYR A 120 7.52 -6.97 10.40
CA TYR A 120 6.76 -6.01 11.21
C TYR A 120 7.65 -5.10 12.05
N SER A 121 8.87 -4.86 11.63
CA SER A 121 9.71 -3.84 12.24
C SER A 121 9.09 -2.44 12.04
N LEU A 122 9.45 -1.49 12.87
CA LEU A 122 9.01 -0.09 12.81
C LEU A 122 7.48 0.12 12.80
N GLY A 123 6.72 -0.76 13.47
CA GLY A 123 5.26 -0.60 13.52
C GLY A 123 4.56 -0.91 12.19
N GLY A 124 5.22 -1.66 11.29
CA GLY A 124 4.70 -2.00 9.96
C GLY A 124 3.38 -2.77 9.92
N GLY A 125 2.80 -3.16 11.07
CA GLY A 125 1.44 -3.71 11.15
C GLY A 125 0.34 -2.67 11.28
N ALA A 126 0.69 -1.40 11.55
CA ALA A 126 -0.29 -0.33 11.81
C ALA A 126 -1.23 -0.04 10.64
N PHE A 127 -0.84 -0.36 9.40
CA PHE A 127 -1.72 -0.22 8.24
C PHE A 127 -3.01 -1.05 8.36
N TRP A 128 -3.02 -2.15 9.12
CA TRP A 128 -4.24 -2.95 9.36
C TRP A 128 -5.26 -2.21 10.20
N LEU A 129 -4.83 -1.34 11.14
CA LEU A 129 -5.74 -0.49 11.91
C LEU A 129 -6.44 0.53 10.99
N CYS A 130 -5.68 1.17 10.12
CA CYS A 130 -6.23 2.08 9.11
C CYS A 130 -7.18 1.34 8.16
N GLN A 131 -6.81 0.15 7.69
CA GLN A 131 -7.65 -0.66 6.81
C GLN A 131 -8.94 -1.09 7.49
N GLY A 132 -8.89 -1.52 8.75
CA GLY A 132 -10.08 -1.86 9.55
C GLY A 132 -11.03 -0.66 9.70
N GLY A 133 -10.49 0.53 9.94
CA GLY A 133 -11.25 1.77 9.98
C GLY A 133 -11.94 2.08 8.63
N LEU A 134 -11.24 1.91 7.51
CA LEU A 134 -11.81 2.09 6.17
C LEU A 134 -12.93 1.10 5.87
N TRP A 135 -12.78 -0.17 6.26
CA TRP A 135 -13.85 -1.16 6.13
C TRP A 135 -15.09 -0.78 6.95
N ALA A 136 -14.89 -0.38 8.22
CA ALA A 136 -15.99 0.04 9.09
C ALA A 136 -16.75 1.25 8.52
N LEU A 137 -16.02 2.27 8.04
CA LEU A 137 -16.61 3.43 7.41
C LEU A 137 -17.34 3.08 6.11
N SER A 138 -16.79 2.17 5.30
CA SER A 138 -17.47 1.70 4.08
C SER A 138 -18.78 0.97 4.40
N CYS A 139 -18.79 0.13 5.43
CA CYS A 139 -20.02 -0.52 5.91
C CYS A 139 -21.03 0.51 6.42
N ALA A 140 -20.58 1.51 7.21
CA ALA A 140 -21.46 2.57 7.70
C ALA A 140 -22.04 3.42 6.56
N THR A 141 -21.26 3.70 5.52
CA THR A 141 -21.73 4.40 4.32
C THR A 141 -22.78 3.57 3.59
N ALA A 142 -22.54 2.28 3.39
CA ALA A 142 -23.49 1.38 2.74
C ALA A 142 -24.83 1.27 3.51
N LEU A 143 -24.77 1.17 4.84
CA LEU A 143 -25.98 1.11 5.67
C LEU A 143 -26.85 2.37 5.59
N LYS A 144 -26.25 3.55 5.34
CA LYS A 144 -27.02 4.78 5.12
C LYS A 144 -27.70 4.86 3.74
N MET A 145 -27.32 3.98 2.82
CA MET A 145 -27.92 3.91 1.48
C MET A 145 -29.09 2.92 1.40
N LEU A 146 -29.28 2.10 2.43
CA LEU A 146 -30.43 1.18 2.57
C LEU A 146 -31.65 1.89 3.14
#